data_728c43a49236369f2ff089d6dfdd2bd6
#
_entry.id   728c43a49236369f2ff089d6dfdd2bd6
#
_cell.length_a   1.000
_cell.length_b   1.000
_cell.length_c   1.000
_cell.angle_alpha   90.00
_cell.angle_beta   90.00
_cell.angle_gamma   90.00
#
_symmetry.space_group_name_H-M   'P 1'
#
loop_
_entity.id
_entity.type
_entity.pdbx_description
1 polymer ?
#
loop_
_entity_poly.entity_id
_entity_poly.type
_entity_poly.pdbx_seq_one_letter_code
_entity_poly.pdbx_strand_id
1 'polypeptide(L)'
;MAIFKGRVRVRYGYSRWGYTRNNGKGWHGGSDEEGLDSTTIRMPDYKGKSISGRVVTARKVDRSTGSKTWEWGWYVCVELDAGQTPDAVNCLYFCHNARNLVSVGQRVKSGDALAVMGSTGNAALASPPFAHCHFEVRATAAGAGLDPTAYTGHPNAVGTYGEAIGETEDSDMKFLEVTSGKCEVFTAPDVNAVDKHYNGGKLTEGVCYPVQAEVGSSGGYSWVRIFVAGVQRYAAV
;
A
#
# COMPACT_ATOMS: atom_id res chain seq x y z
N MET A 1 6.37 -6.83 11.88
CA MET A 1 5.90 -7.27 10.52
C MET A 1 6.57 -6.40 9.49
N ALA A 2 7.13 -6.99 8.42
CA ALA A 2 7.68 -6.28 7.28
C ALA A 2 6.56 -5.71 6.38
N ILE A 3 6.92 -4.97 5.32
CA ILE A 3 5.94 -4.44 4.35
C ILE A 3 5.28 -5.52 3.49
N PHE A 4 5.78 -6.75 3.47
CA PHE A 4 5.17 -7.92 2.85
C PHE A 4 5.03 -9.04 3.86
N LYS A 5 4.04 -9.92 3.68
CA LYS A 5 3.99 -11.22 4.35
C LYS A 5 4.93 -12.20 3.65
N GLY A 6 5.53 -13.11 4.42
CA GLY A 6 6.44 -14.12 3.90
C GLY A 6 7.81 -13.57 3.56
N ARG A 7 8.43 -14.14 2.51
CA ARG A 7 9.78 -13.77 2.09
C ARG A 7 9.80 -12.45 1.34
N VAL A 8 10.81 -11.63 1.68
CA VAL A 8 11.12 -10.36 1.02
C VAL A 8 12.53 -10.45 0.44
N ARG A 9 12.72 -9.91 -0.77
CA ARG A 9 14.03 -9.87 -1.42
C ARG A 9 14.48 -8.44 -1.70
N VAL A 10 15.69 -8.11 -1.27
CA VAL A 10 16.47 -6.98 -1.78
C VAL A 10 17.42 -7.53 -2.84
N ARG A 11 17.08 -7.33 -4.12
CA ARG A 11 17.74 -8.07 -5.22
C ARG A 11 19.13 -7.55 -5.56
N TYR A 12 19.31 -6.25 -5.58
CA TYR A 12 20.52 -5.62 -6.11
C TYR A 12 21.21 -4.72 -5.08
N GLY A 13 22.51 -4.52 -5.24
CA GLY A 13 23.29 -3.61 -4.41
C GLY A 13 22.73 -2.18 -4.43
N TYR A 14 22.23 -1.74 -5.57
CA TYR A 14 21.62 -0.42 -5.76
C TYR A 14 20.18 -0.31 -5.24
N SER A 15 19.54 -1.42 -4.86
CA SER A 15 18.21 -1.45 -4.24
C SER A 15 18.23 -1.06 -2.76
N ARG A 16 19.40 -0.98 -2.15
CA ARG A 16 19.59 -0.63 -0.75
C ARG A 16 19.50 0.87 -0.53
N TRP A 17 19.08 1.28 0.62
CA TRP A 17 19.14 2.67 1.08
C TRP A 17 20.58 3.17 1.17
N GLY A 18 20.79 4.47 0.90
CA GLY A 18 22.07 5.15 1.03
C GLY A 18 22.76 5.41 -0.30
N TYR A 19 24.08 5.64 -0.27
CA TYR A 19 24.91 5.84 -1.47
C TYR A 19 25.18 4.52 -2.16
N THR A 20 24.19 4.02 -2.88
CA THR A 20 24.21 2.68 -3.52
C THR A 20 24.05 2.73 -5.03
N ARG A 21 23.62 3.85 -5.59
CA ARG A 21 23.46 4.09 -7.04
C ARG A 21 24.79 4.54 -7.67
N ASN A 22 24.94 4.35 -8.98
CA ASN A 22 26.09 4.83 -9.74
C ASN A 22 27.44 4.47 -9.09
N ASN A 23 27.65 3.19 -8.75
CA ASN A 23 28.86 2.70 -8.08
C ASN A 23 29.17 3.44 -6.77
N GLY A 24 28.14 3.72 -5.96
CA GLY A 24 28.28 4.36 -4.64
C GLY A 24 28.29 5.88 -4.66
N LYS A 25 28.12 6.52 -5.84
CA LYS A 25 28.10 8.00 -5.97
C LYS A 25 26.68 8.59 -5.93
N GLY A 26 25.66 7.79 -6.21
CA GLY A 26 24.27 8.21 -6.25
C GLY A 26 23.53 7.80 -4.99
N TRP A 27 22.71 8.72 -4.48
CA TRP A 27 21.85 8.49 -3.32
C TRP A 27 20.59 7.72 -3.71
N HIS A 28 20.20 6.75 -2.88
CA HIS A 28 18.92 6.06 -2.92
C HIS A 28 18.17 6.29 -1.61
N GLY A 29 17.02 6.96 -1.67
CA GLY A 29 16.29 7.43 -0.50
C GLY A 29 15.55 6.36 0.28
N GLY A 30 15.42 5.14 -0.25
CA GLY A 30 14.67 4.05 0.36
C GLY A 30 15.27 2.68 0.10
N SER A 31 14.47 1.64 0.31
CA SER A 31 14.76 0.26 -0.04
C SER A 31 13.82 -0.20 -1.16
N ASP A 32 14.37 -0.86 -2.20
CA ASP A 32 13.56 -1.52 -3.24
C ASP A 32 13.36 -2.99 -2.84
N GLU A 33 12.14 -3.34 -2.48
CA GLU A 33 11.80 -4.64 -1.91
C GLU A 33 10.82 -5.41 -2.79
N GLU A 34 11.09 -6.68 -3.00
CA GLU A 34 10.22 -7.61 -3.71
C GLU A 34 9.57 -8.57 -2.73
N GLY A 35 8.25 -8.58 -2.67
CA GLY A 35 7.49 -9.63 -2.00
C GLY A 35 7.50 -10.91 -2.85
N LEU A 36 8.03 -12.00 -2.32
CA LEU A 36 8.17 -13.27 -3.04
C LEU A 36 6.97 -14.19 -2.87
N ASP A 37 6.32 -14.13 -1.72
CA ASP A 37 5.17 -14.98 -1.39
C ASP A 37 3.85 -14.18 -1.41
N SER A 38 3.93 -12.83 -1.33
CA SER A 38 2.79 -11.94 -1.38
C SER A 38 3.16 -10.66 -2.11
N THR A 39 2.28 -10.18 -2.97
CA THR A 39 2.40 -8.87 -3.61
C THR A 39 1.69 -7.75 -2.86
N THR A 40 0.96 -8.08 -1.80
CA THR A 40 0.25 -7.09 -0.98
C THR A 40 1.22 -6.33 -0.09
N ILE A 41 1.34 -5.02 -0.34
CA ILE A 41 2.11 -4.08 0.48
C ILE A 41 1.28 -3.72 1.70
N ARG A 42 1.88 -3.82 2.89
CA ARG A 42 1.23 -3.60 4.17
C ARG A 42 1.91 -2.51 4.99
N MET A 43 1.14 -1.92 5.90
CA MET A 43 1.69 -1.04 6.93
C MET A 43 2.66 -1.85 7.82
N PRO A 44 3.95 -1.45 7.92
CA PRO A 44 4.94 -2.19 8.71
C PRO A 44 4.79 -1.97 10.21
N ASP A 45 5.56 -2.74 10.98
CA ASP A 45 5.87 -2.44 12.38
C ASP A 45 7.09 -1.53 12.48
N TYR A 46 7.27 -0.89 13.64
CA TYR A 46 8.54 -0.29 14.05
C TYR A 46 9.26 -1.26 15.00
N LYS A 47 10.32 -1.92 14.54
CA LYS A 47 11.11 -2.90 15.35
C LYS A 47 10.21 -3.91 16.10
N GLY A 48 9.19 -4.44 15.41
CA GLY A 48 8.25 -5.41 15.99
C GLY A 48 7.12 -4.80 16.83
N LYS A 49 7.07 -3.48 17.00
CA LYS A 49 5.96 -2.78 17.68
C LYS A 49 4.97 -2.25 16.64
N SER A 50 3.69 -2.52 16.87
CA SER A 50 2.63 -2.00 16.02
C SER A 50 2.59 -0.48 16.06
N ILE A 51 2.46 0.12 14.87
CA ILE A 51 2.33 1.56 14.66
C ILE A 51 1.05 1.86 13.89
N SER A 52 0.58 3.09 13.95
CA SER A 52 -0.61 3.55 13.22
C SER A 52 -0.39 4.94 12.64
N GLY A 53 -1.27 5.30 11.69
CA GLY A 53 -1.19 6.58 11.02
C GLY A 53 -2.42 6.86 10.17
N ARG A 54 -2.29 7.89 9.36
CA ARG A 54 -3.32 8.32 8.42
C ARG A 54 -2.73 8.38 7.01
N VAL A 55 -3.45 7.89 6.04
CA VAL A 55 -3.11 8.05 4.62
C VAL A 55 -3.26 9.53 4.25
N VAL A 56 -2.17 10.18 3.91
CA VAL A 56 -2.14 11.58 3.49
C VAL A 56 -2.01 11.74 1.98
N THR A 57 -1.57 10.68 1.28
CA THR A 57 -1.49 10.64 -0.17
C THR A 57 -1.80 9.24 -0.67
N ALA A 58 -2.65 9.15 -1.72
CA ALA A 58 -2.89 7.94 -2.51
C ALA A 58 -3.04 8.40 -3.98
N ARG A 59 -1.94 8.44 -4.74
CA ARG A 59 -1.91 9.03 -6.08
C ARG A 59 -1.62 7.99 -7.15
N LYS A 60 -2.17 8.27 -8.33
CA LYS A 60 -1.86 7.62 -9.60
C LYS A 60 -1.17 8.65 -10.47
N VAL A 61 0.13 8.53 -10.68
CA VAL A 61 0.90 9.46 -11.49
C VAL A 61 1.77 8.71 -12.49
N ASP A 62 1.92 9.29 -13.64
CA ASP A 62 2.79 8.88 -14.73
C ASP A 62 3.34 10.11 -15.46
N ARG A 63 4.07 9.91 -16.53
CA ARG A 63 4.66 11.01 -17.33
C ARG A 63 3.61 11.95 -17.90
N SER A 64 2.42 11.46 -18.24
CA SER A 64 1.34 12.25 -18.86
C SER A 64 0.71 13.22 -17.86
N THR A 65 0.81 12.96 -16.57
CA THR A 65 0.21 13.78 -15.51
C THR A 65 0.93 15.11 -15.27
N GLY A 66 2.13 15.31 -15.83
CA GLY A 66 2.98 16.48 -15.56
C GLY A 66 3.46 16.57 -14.08
N SER A 67 3.23 15.53 -13.28
CA SER A 67 3.63 15.51 -11.88
C SER A 67 5.15 15.39 -11.74
N LYS A 68 5.74 16.16 -10.82
CA LYS A 68 7.16 16.02 -10.47
C LYS A 68 7.50 14.68 -9.83
N THR A 69 6.48 13.96 -9.33
CA THR A 69 6.62 12.63 -8.73
C THR A 69 6.26 11.50 -9.69
N TRP A 70 6.22 11.73 -11.00
CA TRP A 70 5.86 10.71 -11.99
C TRP A 70 6.75 9.47 -11.90
N GLU A 71 8.01 9.61 -11.50
CA GLU A 71 8.96 8.51 -11.32
C GLU A 71 8.52 7.52 -10.24
N TRP A 72 7.75 7.97 -9.25
CA TRP A 72 7.23 7.12 -8.17
C TRP A 72 6.06 6.23 -8.63
N GLY A 73 5.45 6.56 -9.79
CA GLY A 73 4.29 5.85 -10.28
C GLY A 73 3.07 6.02 -9.37
N TRP A 74 2.33 4.96 -9.18
CA TRP A 74 1.27 4.95 -8.17
C TRP A 74 1.89 4.79 -6.80
N TYR A 75 1.49 5.62 -5.85
CA TYR A 75 2.08 5.59 -4.52
C TYR A 75 1.11 5.97 -3.42
N VAL A 76 1.41 5.47 -2.23
CA VAL A 76 0.74 5.80 -0.98
C VAL A 76 1.74 6.46 -0.04
N CYS A 77 1.30 7.49 0.69
CA CYS A 77 2.01 8.05 1.84
C CYS A 77 1.13 7.94 3.08
N VAL A 78 1.70 7.39 4.15
CA VAL A 78 1.09 7.35 5.48
C VAL A 78 1.86 8.29 6.39
N GLU A 79 1.16 9.23 7.02
CA GLU A 79 1.69 10.03 8.13
C GLU A 79 1.43 9.29 9.44
N LEU A 80 2.50 9.07 10.22
CA LEU A 80 2.42 8.36 11.50
C LEU A 80 1.72 9.21 12.57
N ASP A 81 1.06 8.54 13.48
CA ASP A 81 0.57 9.19 14.70
C ASP A 81 1.76 9.61 15.57
N ALA A 82 1.65 10.76 16.22
CA ALA A 82 2.73 11.32 17.01
C ALA A 82 3.20 10.39 18.15
N GLY A 83 4.51 10.34 18.37
CA GLY A 83 5.12 9.69 19.55
C GLY A 83 5.16 8.17 19.52
N GLN A 84 4.86 7.52 18.40
CA GLN A 84 4.90 6.05 18.30
C GLN A 84 6.33 5.51 18.10
N THR A 85 7.19 6.30 17.48
CA THR A 85 8.58 5.94 17.21
C THR A 85 9.52 6.95 17.84
N PRO A 86 10.67 6.52 18.39
CA PRO A 86 11.64 7.43 18.99
C PRO A 86 12.54 8.14 17.97
N ASP A 87 12.45 7.75 16.69
CA ASP A 87 13.19 8.36 15.59
C ASP A 87 12.46 9.59 15.01
N ALA A 88 13.08 10.25 14.04
CA ALA A 88 12.51 11.43 13.39
C ALA A 88 11.51 11.09 12.28
N VAL A 89 11.22 9.81 12.03
CA VAL A 89 10.33 9.41 10.92
C VAL A 89 8.89 9.78 11.25
N ASN A 90 8.24 10.45 10.29
CA ASN A 90 6.83 10.80 10.35
C ASN A 90 6.04 10.35 9.11
N CYS A 91 6.70 10.10 8.00
CA CYS A 91 6.06 9.72 6.74
C CYS A 91 6.64 8.43 6.19
N LEU A 92 5.77 7.49 5.79
CA LEU A 92 6.10 6.24 5.12
C LEU A 92 5.58 6.29 3.68
N TYR A 93 6.44 6.07 2.70
CA TYR A 93 6.10 6.06 1.27
C TYR A 93 6.22 4.66 0.68
N PHE A 94 5.21 4.27 -0.10
CA PHE A 94 5.12 2.98 -0.79
C PHE A 94 4.87 3.26 -2.27
N CYS A 95 5.91 3.11 -3.11
CA CYS A 95 5.89 3.53 -4.50
C CYS A 95 5.91 2.36 -5.49
N HIS A 96 5.69 2.66 -6.78
CA HIS A 96 5.61 1.75 -7.92
C HIS A 96 4.44 0.77 -7.86
N ASN A 97 3.38 1.11 -7.10
CA ASN A 97 2.23 0.24 -6.92
C ASN A 97 1.53 -0.07 -8.25
N ALA A 98 1.10 -1.31 -8.43
CA ALA A 98 0.14 -1.67 -9.47
C ALA A 98 -1.24 -1.11 -9.15
N ARG A 99 -1.56 -1.03 -7.83
CA ARG A 99 -2.85 -0.59 -7.33
C ARG A 99 -2.73 -0.08 -5.89
N ASN A 100 -3.37 1.07 -5.60
CA ASN A 100 -3.55 1.55 -4.24
C ASN A 100 -4.85 0.99 -3.67
N LEU A 101 -4.82 0.46 -2.43
CA LEU A 101 -5.96 -0.19 -1.76
C LEU A 101 -6.58 0.70 -0.68
N VAL A 102 -6.01 1.89 -0.47
CA VAL A 102 -6.43 2.86 0.55
C VAL A 102 -6.70 4.21 -0.07
N SER A 103 -7.48 5.03 0.63
CA SER A 103 -7.84 6.39 0.23
C SER A 103 -7.27 7.41 1.20
N VAL A 104 -7.05 8.64 0.72
CA VAL A 104 -6.64 9.78 1.58
C VAL A 104 -7.64 9.97 2.73
N GLY A 105 -7.12 10.19 3.93
CA GLY A 105 -7.88 10.32 5.17
C GLY A 105 -8.11 9.00 5.91
N GLN A 106 -7.89 7.85 5.29
CA GLN A 106 -8.08 6.54 5.93
C GLN A 106 -7.07 6.33 7.06
N ARG A 107 -7.54 5.82 8.20
CA ARG A 107 -6.72 5.36 9.32
C ARG A 107 -6.20 3.97 9.00
N VAL A 108 -4.92 3.75 9.27
CA VAL A 108 -4.25 2.47 9.06
C VAL A 108 -3.34 2.14 10.23
N LYS A 109 -3.12 0.85 10.46
CA LYS A 109 -2.20 0.32 11.47
C LYS A 109 -1.38 -0.82 10.89
N SER A 110 -0.32 -1.21 11.58
CA SER A 110 0.53 -2.35 11.21
C SER A 110 -0.29 -3.56 10.79
N GLY A 111 0.07 -4.13 9.64
CA GLY A 111 -0.62 -5.26 9.02
C GLY A 111 -1.72 -4.90 8.03
N ASP A 112 -2.28 -3.68 8.07
CA ASP A 112 -3.30 -3.26 7.11
C ASP A 112 -2.73 -3.21 5.69
N ALA A 113 -3.52 -3.70 4.71
CA ALA A 113 -3.16 -3.65 3.31
C ALA A 113 -3.24 -2.21 2.78
N LEU A 114 -2.18 -1.75 2.13
CA LEU A 114 -2.06 -0.40 1.59
C LEU A 114 -2.10 -0.36 0.06
N ALA A 115 -1.46 -1.31 -0.58
CA ALA A 115 -1.28 -1.34 -2.03
C ALA A 115 -0.95 -2.76 -2.52
N VAL A 116 -0.91 -2.93 -3.83
CA VAL A 116 -0.36 -4.11 -4.51
C VAL A 116 0.94 -3.69 -5.20
N MET A 117 2.00 -4.46 -4.98
CA MET A 117 3.31 -4.27 -5.61
C MET A 117 3.18 -4.29 -7.14
N GLY A 118 3.89 -3.39 -7.80
CA GLY A 118 3.88 -3.28 -9.24
C GLY A 118 5.19 -2.74 -9.79
N SER A 119 5.11 -2.19 -11.00
CA SER A 119 6.25 -1.61 -11.72
C SER A 119 5.86 -0.29 -12.39
N THR A 120 4.99 0.50 -11.77
CA THR A 120 4.59 1.81 -12.33
C THR A 120 5.67 2.88 -12.17
N GLY A 121 5.53 4.01 -12.83
CA GLY A 121 6.53 5.07 -12.79
C GLY A 121 7.81 4.72 -13.55
N ASN A 122 8.98 5.05 -13.00
CA ASN A 122 10.26 4.75 -13.64
C ASN A 122 10.61 3.25 -13.62
N ALA A 123 10.03 2.47 -12.69
CA ALA A 123 10.21 1.01 -12.66
C ALA A 123 9.69 0.32 -13.93
N ALA A 124 8.73 0.92 -14.64
CA ALA A 124 8.22 0.44 -15.92
C ALA A 124 9.23 0.61 -17.09
N LEU A 125 10.27 1.42 -16.91
CA LEU A 125 11.28 1.68 -17.94
C LEU A 125 12.37 0.61 -18.02
N ALA A 126 12.46 -0.25 -17.01
CA ALA A 126 13.36 -1.39 -17.03
C ALA A 126 12.86 -2.43 -18.07
N SER A 127 13.79 -3.21 -18.63
CA SER A 127 13.47 -4.29 -19.57
C SER A 127 14.08 -5.63 -19.09
N PRO A 128 13.25 -6.55 -18.58
CA PRO A 128 11.80 -6.43 -18.30
C PRO A 128 11.50 -5.41 -17.18
N PRO A 129 10.26 -4.92 -17.06
CA PRO A 129 9.85 -4.05 -15.97
C PRO A 129 10.17 -4.69 -14.61
N PHE A 130 10.72 -3.88 -13.70
CA PHE A 130 11.14 -4.35 -12.37
C PHE A 130 10.03 -4.13 -11.35
N ALA A 131 9.27 -5.18 -11.06
CA ALA A 131 8.22 -5.14 -10.05
C ALA A 131 8.84 -5.16 -8.64
N HIS A 132 8.60 -4.10 -7.86
CA HIS A 132 9.06 -3.95 -6.47
C HIS A 132 8.25 -2.85 -5.76
N CYS A 133 8.36 -2.77 -4.46
CA CYS A 133 7.99 -1.59 -3.69
C CYS A 133 9.25 -0.77 -3.42
N HIS A 134 9.33 0.46 -3.90
CA HIS A 134 10.28 1.43 -3.36
C HIS A 134 9.69 1.95 -2.05
N PHE A 135 10.22 1.47 -0.94
CA PHE A 135 9.81 1.84 0.41
C PHE A 135 10.74 2.91 0.98
N GLU A 136 10.19 4.05 1.36
CA GLU A 136 10.95 5.18 1.88
C GLU A 136 10.34 5.72 3.17
N VAL A 137 11.16 6.09 4.13
CA VAL A 137 10.76 6.73 5.38
C VAL A 137 11.38 8.12 5.48
N ARG A 138 10.60 9.11 5.95
CA ARG A 138 11.02 10.52 5.99
C ARG A 138 10.58 11.21 7.27
N ALA A 139 11.32 12.24 7.68
CA ALA A 139 10.89 13.10 8.79
C ALA A 139 9.71 14.01 8.41
N THR A 140 9.62 14.43 7.17
CA THR A 140 8.54 15.24 6.61
C THR A 140 8.21 14.77 5.20
N ALA A 141 7.02 15.10 4.69
CA ALA A 141 6.60 14.71 3.34
C ALA A 141 7.59 15.16 2.22
N ALA A 142 8.28 16.28 2.41
CA ALA A 142 9.27 16.80 1.45
C ALA A 142 10.73 16.53 1.87
N GLY A 143 10.95 15.81 2.97
CA GLY A 143 12.26 15.50 3.49
C GLY A 143 13.02 14.47 2.64
N ALA A 144 14.32 14.36 2.87
CA ALA A 144 15.13 13.28 2.32
C ALA A 144 14.75 11.95 2.97
N GLY A 145 14.96 10.85 2.23
CA GLY A 145 14.78 9.51 2.76
C GLY A 145 15.77 9.21 3.90
N LEU A 146 15.25 8.65 4.98
CA LEU A 146 16.02 8.18 6.12
C LEU A 146 16.22 6.65 6.03
N ASP A 147 17.04 6.09 6.92
CA ASP A 147 17.27 4.64 6.97
C ASP A 147 15.97 3.88 7.31
N PRO A 148 15.44 3.03 6.42
CA PRO A 148 14.20 2.32 6.63
C PRO A 148 14.34 1.03 7.46
N THR A 149 15.54 0.65 7.86
CA THR A 149 15.85 -0.65 8.50
C THR A 149 14.98 -0.96 9.73
N ALA A 150 14.60 0.08 10.49
CA ALA A 150 13.73 -0.08 11.66
C ALA A 150 12.28 -0.54 11.31
N TYR A 151 11.88 -0.38 10.05
CA TYR A 151 10.53 -0.66 9.52
C TYR A 151 10.50 -1.86 8.58
N THR A 152 11.63 -2.19 7.90
CA THR A 152 11.68 -3.29 6.94
C THR A 152 11.71 -4.68 7.60
N GLY A 153 12.18 -4.75 8.84
CA GLY A 153 12.35 -6.03 9.55
C GLY A 153 13.54 -6.86 9.07
N HIS A 154 14.41 -6.29 8.23
CA HIS A 154 15.63 -6.94 7.73
C HIS A 154 16.78 -5.92 7.59
N PRO A 155 18.04 -6.37 7.50
CA PRO A 155 19.18 -5.47 7.35
C PRO A 155 19.19 -4.79 5.96
N ASN A 156 19.85 -3.63 5.86
CA ASN A 156 20.09 -2.92 4.60
C ASN A 156 21.17 -3.64 3.75
N ALA A 157 20.86 -4.84 3.30
CA ALA A 157 21.76 -5.71 2.55
C ALA A 157 21.02 -6.44 1.43
N VAL A 158 21.77 -6.90 0.41
CA VAL A 158 21.23 -7.81 -0.62
C VAL A 158 20.95 -9.16 0.02
N GLY A 159 19.76 -9.72 -0.24
CA GLY A 159 19.39 -11.00 0.32
C GLY A 159 17.90 -11.30 0.19
N THR A 160 17.52 -12.47 0.67
CA THR A 160 16.13 -12.88 0.88
C THR A 160 15.93 -13.10 2.37
N TYR A 161 14.91 -12.52 2.92
CA TYR A 161 14.62 -12.45 4.35
C TYR A 161 13.21 -12.94 4.66
N GLY A 162 12.97 -13.40 5.88
CA GLY A 162 11.69 -13.94 6.31
C GLY A 162 11.53 -15.42 5.93
N GLU A 163 10.41 -16.00 6.35
CA GLU A 163 10.05 -17.39 6.08
C GLU A 163 8.98 -17.46 5.00
N ALA A 164 9.00 -18.53 4.21
CA ALA A 164 7.96 -18.76 3.22
C ALA A 164 6.61 -18.97 3.91
N ILE A 165 5.59 -18.32 3.40
CA ILE A 165 4.20 -18.62 3.78
C ILE A 165 3.60 -19.62 2.80
N GLY A 166 2.71 -20.50 3.32
CA GLY A 166 1.94 -21.38 2.44
C GLY A 166 1.04 -20.58 1.51
N GLU A 167 0.76 -21.13 0.33
CA GLU A 167 -0.03 -20.46 -0.72
C GLU A 167 -1.45 -20.01 -0.27
N THR A 168 -1.92 -20.47 0.88
CA THR A 168 -3.30 -20.26 1.36
C THR A 168 -3.52 -18.99 2.17
N GLU A 169 -2.47 -18.36 2.71
CA GLU A 169 -2.67 -17.22 3.65
C GLU A 169 -2.83 -15.84 3.00
N ASP A 170 -2.40 -15.64 1.77
CA ASP A 170 -2.48 -14.33 1.08
C ASP A 170 -3.29 -14.37 -0.22
N SER A 171 -3.63 -15.57 -0.71
CA SER A 171 -4.45 -15.77 -1.92
C SER A 171 -5.95 -15.39 -1.72
N ASP A 172 -6.39 -15.21 -0.47
CA ASP A 172 -7.79 -14.95 -0.16
C ASP A 172 -8.14 -13.46 0.04
N MET A 173 -7.22 -12.53 -0.16
CA MET A 173 -7.58 -11.12 -0.09
C MET A 173 -8.28 -10.69 -1.39
N LYS A 174 -9.60 -10.81 -1.39
CA LYS A 174 -10.46 -10.32 -2.46
C LYS A 174 -10.56 -8.80 -2.38
N PHE A 175 -10.58 -8.15 -3.54
CA PHE A 175 -10.79 -6.71 -3.65
C PHE A 175 -12.01 -6.44 -4.52
N LEU A 176 -12.82 -5.50 -4.08
CA LEU A 176 -13.84 -4.88 -4.91
C LEU A 176 -13.19 -3.72 -5.67
N GLU A 177 -13.03 -3.85 -6.98
CA GLU A 177 -12.62 -2.76 -7.86
C GLU A 177 -13.86 -2.07 -8.42
N VAL A 178 -13.93 -0.75 -8.20
CA VAL A 178 -15.03 0.06 -8.73
C VAL A 178 -14.68 0.55 -10.14
N THR A 179 -15.25 -0.10 -11.14
CA THR A 179 -15.02 0.20 -12.57
C THR A 179 -15.97 1.24 -13.15
N SER A 180 -16.98 1.65 -12.39
CA SER A 180 -17.90 2.72 -12.79
C SER A 180 -18.36 3.53 -11.57
N GLY A 181 -18.62 4.83 -11.75
CA GLY A 181 -19.12 5.73 -10.69
C GLY A 181 -20.55 5.45 -10.20
N LYS A 182 -21.12 4.27 -10.54
CA LYS A 182 -22.49 3.86 -10.17
C LYS A 182 -22.53 2.86 -9.02
N CYS A 183 -21.37 2.38 -8.53
CA CYS A 183 -21.35 1.42 -7.43
C CYS A 183 -21.79 2.09 -6.11
N GLU A 184 -22.94 1.69 -5.59
CA GLU A 184 -23.49 2.22 -4.34
C GLU A 184 -22.85 1.51 -3.13
N VAL A 185 -22.84 2.22 -2.01
CA VAL A 185 -22.36 1.74 -0.72
C VAL A 185 -23.52 1.70 0.27
N PHE A 186 -23.58 0.66 1.09
CA PHE A 186 -24.71 0.37 1.96
C PHE A 186 -24.27 0.19 3.41
N THR A 187 -25.17 0.49 4.35
CA THR A 187 -24.97 0.26 5.80
C THR A 187 -25.29 -1.18 6.20
N ALA A 188 -26.06 -1.90 5.39
CA ALA A 188 -26.43 -3.31 5.55
C ALA A 188 -26.47 -4.00 4.17
N PRO A 189 -26.49 -5.35 4.08
CA PRO A 189 -26.68 -6.06 2.83
C PRO A 189 -28.15 -6.04 2.37
N ASP A 190 -28.65 -4.83 2.12
CA ASP A 190 -30.01 -4.49 1.72
C ASP A 190 -29.98 -3.31 0.75
N VAL A 191 -30.62 -3.45 -0.42
CA VAL A 191 -30.70 -2.41 -1.47
C VAL A 191 -31.37 -1.12 -1.01
N ASN A 192 -32.11 -1.14 0.07
CA ASN A 192 -32.75 0.05 0.66
C ASN A 192 -31.87 0.77 1.68
N ALA A 193 -30.73 0.17 2.06
CA ALA A 193 -29.85 0.69 3.12
C ALA A 193 -28.67 1.52 2.58
N VAL A 194 -28.83 2.28 1.51
CA VAL A 194 -27.77 3.13 0.91
C VAL A 194 -27.22 4.09 1.94
N ASP A 195 -25.90 4.09 2.14
CA ASP A 195 -25.19 5.01 3.04
C ASP A 195 -24.99 6.38 2.38
N LYS A 196 -26.00 7.21 2.39
CA LYS A 196 -25.94 8.57 1.81
C LYS A 196 -24.97 9.52 2.49
N HIS A 197 -24.48 9.18 3.68
CA HIS A 197 -23.50 9.99 4.42
C HIS A 197 -22.08 9.79 3.90
N TYR A 198 -21.80 8.69 3.19
CA TYR A 198 -20.52 8.44 2.57
C TYR A 198 -20.56 8.83 1.09
N ASN A 199 -19.83 9.87 0.70
CA ASN A 199 -19.64 10.29 -0.71
C ASN A 199 -20.92 10.28 -1.55
N GLY A 200 -22.05 10.74 -0.95
CA GLY A 200 -23.36 10.71 -1.59
C GLY A 200 -23.92 9.31 -1.86
N GLY A 201 -23.46 8.30 -1.11
CA GLY A 201 -23.91 6.91 -1.24
C GLY A 201 -23.15 6.09 -2.28
N LYS A 202 -21.99 6.55 -2.75
CA LYS A 202 -21.24 5.87 -3.83
C LYS A 202 -19.80 5.58 -3.46
N LEU A 203 -19.31 4.43 -3.93
CA LEU A 203 -17.89 4.11 -3.95
C LEU A 203 -17.18 4.93 -5.04
N THR A 204 -15.92 5.23 -4.81
CA THR A 204 -15.12 6.02 -5.76
C THR A 204 -14.61 5.13 -6.89
N GLU A 205 -14.89 5.52 -8.13
CA GLU A 205 -14.41 4.84 -9.33
C GLU A 205 -12.87 4.79 -9.37
N GLY A 206 -12.35 3.65 -9.79
CA GLY A 206 -10.91 3.37 -9.85
C GLY A 206 -10.26 3.14 -8.49
N VAL A 207 -11.03 3.08 -7.41
CA VAL A 207 -10.55 2.71 -6.07
C VAL A 207 -10.86 1.23 -5.82
N CYS A 208 -9.91 0.53 -5.21
CA CYS A 208 -10.07 -0.84 -4.76
C CYS A 208 -10.33 -0.87 -3.25
N TYR A 209 -11.36 -1.60 -2.87
CA TYR A 209 -11.77 -1.76 -1.47
C TYR A 209 -11.50 -3.21 -1.04
N PRO A 210 -10.73 -3.44 0.04
CA PRO A 210 -10.52 -4.79 0.56
C PRO A 210 -11.86 -5.42 0.95
N VAL A 211 -12.14 -6.61 0.41
CA VAL A 211 -13.30 -7.41 0.80
C VAL A 211 -12.96 -8.16 2.08
N GLN A 212 -13.67 -7.87 3.16
CA GLN A 212 -13.48 -8.52 4.45
C GLN A 212 -14.21 -9.86 4.55
N ALA A 213 -15.35 -9.96 3.90
CA ALA A 213 -16.15 -11.17 3.83
C ALA A 213 -17.15 -11.12 2.67
N GLU A 214 -17.47 -12.26 2.12
CA GLU A 214 -18.72 -12.49 1.37
C GLU A 214 -19.83 -12.70 2.38
N VAL A 215 -20.95 -12.01 2.23
CA VAL A 215 -22.04 -12.00 3.22
C VAL A 215 -23.22 -12.83 2.77
N GLY A 216 -23.16 -13.37 1.54
CA GLY A 216 -24.23 -14.15 0.93
C GLY A 216 -25.04 -13.33 -0.06
N SER A 217 -26.20 -13.85 -0.48
CA SER A 217 -27.07 -13.24 -1.47
C SER A 217 -28.40 -12.79 -0.85
N SER A 218 -28.84 -11.58 -1.18
CA SER A 218 -30.10 -11.02 -0.76
C SER A 218 -30.61 -10.04 -1.82
N GLY A 219 -31.93 -10.01 -2.07
CA GLY A 219 -32.53 -9.08 -3.02
C GLY A 219 -32.06 -9.26 -4.48
N GLY A 220 -31.56 -10.46 -4.85
CA GLY A 220 -31.05 -10.73 -6.19
C GLY A 220 -29.58 -10.32 -6.42
N TYR A 221 -28.89 -9.88 -5.38
CA TYR A 221 -27.49 -9.47 -5.40
C TYR A 221 -26.64 -10.33 -4.49
N SER A 222 -25.38 -10.56 -4.86
CA SER A 222 -24.35 -11.03 -3.96
C SER A 222 -23.77 -9.83 -3.20
N TRP A 223 -23.47 -10.02 -1.92
CA TRP A 223 -23.02 -8.93 -1.06
C TRP A 223 -21.63 -9.19 -0.52
N VAL A 224 -20.82 -8.17 -0.56
CA VAL A 224 -19.51 -8.16 0.09
C VAL A 224 -19.45 -7.10 1.17
N ARG A 225 -18.77 -7.44 2.27
CA ARG A 225 -18.45 -6.51 3.34
C ARG A 225 -17.10 -5.89 3.07
N ILE A 226 -17.06 -4.56 3.11
CA ILE A 226 -15.86 -3.77 2.86
C ILE A 226 -15.64 -2.80 4.01
N PHE A 227 -14.42 -2.26 4.12
CA PHE A 227 -14.09 -1.23 5.10
C PHE A 227 -13.76 0.07 4.38
N VAL A 228 -14.54 1.11 4.61
CA VAL A 228 -14.42 2.37 3.88
C VAL A 228 -14.45 3.53 4.87
N ALA A 229 -13.45 4.40 4.79
CA ALA A 229 -13.30 5.57 5.67
C ALA A 229 -13.44 5.24 7.17
N GLY A 230 -12.84 4.11 7.59
CA GLY A 230 -12.87 3.69 8.99
C GLY A 230 -14.17 3.04 9.46
N VAL A 231 -15.14 2.79 8.56
CA VAL A 231 -16.46 2.22 8.89
C VAL A 231 -16.72 0.98 8.04
N GLN A 232 -17.31 -0.04 8.67
CA GLN A 232 -17.78 -1.23 7.96
C GLN A 232 -18.98 -0.88 7.09
N ARG A 233 -18.94 -1.29 5.83
CA ARG A 233 -19.98 -1.05 4.83
C ARG A 233 -20.17 -2.29 3.95
N TYR A 234 -21.16 -2.22 3.07
CA TYR A 234 -21.48 -3.30 2.15
C TYR A 234 -21.57 -2.77 0.72
N ALA A 235 -21.24 -3.63 -0.24
CA ALA A 235 -21.44 -3.39 -1.65
C ALA A 235 -22.13 -4.61 -2.29
N ALA A 236 -23.01 -4.35 -3.23
CA ALA A 236 -23.61 -5.36 -4.08
C ALA A 236 -22.65 -5.66 -5.25
N VAL A 237 -22.42 -6.93 -5.57
CA VAL A 237 -21.51 -7.42 -6.61
C VAL A 237 -22.20 -8.44 -7.50
#